data_9e3cdc50cca3041b35015d81c68fdfb3
#
_entry.id   9e3cdc50cca3041b35015d81c68fdfb3
#
_cell.length_a   1.000
_cell.length_b   1.000
_cell.length_c   1.000
_cell.angle_alpha   90.00
_cell.angle_beta   90.00
_cell.angle_gamma   90.00
#
_symmetry.space_group_name_H-M   'P 1'
#
loop_
_entity.id
_entity.type
_entity.pdbx_description
1 polymer ?
#
loop_
_entity_poly.entity_id
_entity_poly.type
_entity_poly.pdbx_seq_one_letter_code
_entity_poly.pdbx_strand_id
1 'polypeptide(L)'
;SQQVLGDMLEGKEDLDDRGLRKAFAKEALTKGGADISPLESFVASLLDEEKFWQSPVDFALVTVEYPILKPLELHKQDIPKGKLREYLLASAACFPAFQAKEIDGKKYIDGGYHDNMPVNLALEMGAQRVIAVDLESIGIMHRIRAKQQQVIQIYSLWPLGSFLKFDGELARKNIQLGY
;
A
#
# COMPACT_ATOMS: atom_id res chain seq x y z
N SER A 1 3.24 -11.09 18.93
CA SER A 1 2.72 -10.89 17.60
C SER A 1 1.84 -9.65 17.46
N GLN A 2 0.62 -9.56 17.94
CA GLN A 2 -0.05 -8.28 18.26
C GLN A 2 0.84 -7.40 19.13
N GLN A 3 1.67 -8.02 19.94
CA GLN A 3 2.64 -7.40 20.81
C GLN A 3 3.76 -6.69 20.04
N VAL A 4 4.38 -7.28 19.00
CA VAL A 4 5.47 -6.63 18.25
C VAL A 4 4.96 -5.41 17.48
N LEU A 5 3.83 -5.50 16.77
CA LEU A 5 3.25 -4.36 16.08
C LEU A 5 2.68 -3.33 17.09
N GLY A 6 2.06 -3.79 18.18
CA GLY A 6 1.58 -2.94 19.26
C GLY A 6 2.73 -2.22 19.97
N ASP A 7 3.80 -2.94 20.31
CA ASP A 7 4.98 -2.38 20.98
C ASP A 7 5.74 -1.40 20.07
N MET A 8 5.77 -1.66 18.76
CA MET A 8 6.31 -0.72 17.76
C MET A 8 5.44 0.53 17.60
N LEU A 9 4.12 0.40 17.56
CA LEU A 9 3.18 1.53 17.51
C LEU A 9 3.22 2.36 18.80
N GLU A 10 3.55 1.74 19.94
CA GLU A 10 3.73 2.39 21.23
C GLU A 10 5.16 2.90 21.48
N GLY A 11 6.10 2.70 20.51
CA GLY A 11 7.49 3.17 20.62
C GLY A 11 8.32 2.49 21.70
N LYS A 12 7.93 1.28 22.13
CA LYS A 12 8.58 0.55 23.22
C LYS A 12 9.79 -0.29 22.81
N GLU A 13 9.95 -0.60 21.51
CA GLU A 13 11.12 -1.32 20.98
C GLU A 13 11.78 -0.53 19.84
N ASP A 14 13.00 -0.09 20.06
CA ASP A 14 13.86 0.51 19.01
C ASP A 14 14.69 -0.60 18.38
N LEU A 15 14.05 -1.40 17.51
CA LEU A 15 14.74 -2.42 16.72
C LEU A 15 15.43 -1.74 15.53
N ASP A 16 16.72 -2.03 15.35
CA ASP A 16 17.41 -1.67 14.12
C ASP A 16 16.77 -2.37 12.90
N ASP A 17 17.05 -1.88 11.69
CA ASP A 17 16.51 -2.44 10.44
C ASP A 17 16.74 -3.96 10.30
N ARG A 18 17.80 -4.49 10.90
CA ARG A 18 18.15 -5.92 10.87
C ARG A 18 17.27 -6.72 11.83
N GLY A 19 16.98 -6.15 13.00
CA GLY A 19 16.05 -6.72 13.98
C GLY A 19 14.63 -6.79 13.44
N LEU A 20 14.17 -5.71 12.82
CA LEU A 20 12.87 -5.61 12.15
C LEU A 20 12.71 -6.66 11.05
N ARG A 21 13.67 -6.76 10.13
CA ARG A 21 13.65 -7.76 9.06
C ARG A 21 13.59 -9.19 9.59
N LYS A 22 14.30 -9.48 10.69
CA LYS A 22 14.25 -10.80 11.34
C LYS A 22 12.90 -11.08 11.97
N ALA A 23 12.29 -10.09 12.66
CA ALA A 23 10.98 -10.23 13.28
C ALA A 23 9.90 -10.48 12.20
N PHE A 24 9.88 -9.68 11.13
CA PHE A 24 8.96 -9.88 10.00
C PHE A 24 9.21 -11.21 9.28
N ALA A 25 10.47 -11.61 9.06
CA ALA A 25 10.78 -12.91 8.47
C ALA A 25 10.27 -14.08 9.33
N LYS A 26 10.40 -13.97 10.65
CA LYS A 26 9.89 -14.99 11.60
C LYS A 26 8.36 -15.06 11.53
N GLU A 27 7.65 -13.93 11.52
CA GLU A 27 6.19 -13.90 11.41
C GLU A 27 5.70 -14.38 10.04
N ALA A 28 6.41 -14.04 8.96
CA ALA A 28 6.15 -14.56 7.63
C ALA A 28 6.21 -16.10 7.60
N LEU A 29 7.25 -16.69 8.22
CA LEU A 29 7.43 -18.14 8.26
C LEU A 29 6.43 -18.86 9.16
N THR A 30 5.98 -18.22 10.24
CA THR A 30 5.12 -18.89 11.27
C THR A 30 3.64 -18.60 11.10
N LYS A 31 3.26 -17.44 10.56
CA LYS A 31 1.88 -16.94 10.49
C LYS A 31 1.47 -16.41 9.11
N GLY A 32 2.37 -16.43 8.13
CA GLY A 32 2.13 -15.87 6.80
C GLY A 32 2.16 -14.34 6.76
N GLY A 33 2.80 -13.69 7.74
CA GLY A 33 2.98 -12.25 7.85
C GLY A 33 2.43 -11.65 9.14
N ALA A 34 2.76 -10.39 9.40
CA ALA A 34 2.24 -9.64 10.55
C ALA A 34 0.73 -9.37 10.42
N ASP A 35 0.05 -9.31 11.56
CA ASP A 35 -1.38 -9.01 11.64
C ASP A 35 -1.65 -7.54 11.29
N ILE A 36 -2.56 -7.30 10.34
CA ILE A 36 -2.96 -5.98 9.86
C ILE A 36 -4.25 -5.45 10.53
N SER A 37 -4.80 -6.15 11.53
CA SER A 37 -6.05 -5.73 12.20
C SER A 37 -6.03 -4.28 12.73
N PRO A 38 -4.92 -3.74 13.26
CA PRO A 38 -4.86 -2.34 13.64
C PRO A 38 -5.02 -1.38 12.46
N LEU A 39 -4.43 -1.71 11.30
CA LEU A 39 -4.59 -0.94 10.07
C LEU A 39 -6.03 -1.04 9.55
N GLU A 40 -6.66 -2.21 9.64
CA GLU A 40 -8.07 -2.38 9.27
C GLU A 40 -8.98 -1.49 10.07
N SER A 41 -8.77 -1.43 11.40
CA SER A 41 -9.54 -0.59 12.30
C SER A 41 -9.35 0.89 12.00
N PHE A 42 -8.12 1.30 11.72
CA PHE A 42 -7.79 2.68 11.33
C PHE A 42 -8.45 3.07 10.01
N VAL A 43 -8.31 2.26 8.97
CA VAL A 43 -8.95 2.50 7.67
C VAL A 43 -10.47 2.56 7.82
N ALA A 44 -11.07 1.65 8.60
CA ALA A 44 -12.51 1.64 8.86
C ALA A 44 -13.00 2.93 9.55
N SER A 45 -12.17 3.54 10.40
CA SER A 45 -12.53 4.80 11.08
C SER A 45 -12.51 6.03 10.18
N LEU A 46 -11.76 5.98 9.08
CA LEU A 46 -11.61 7.11 8.14
C LEU A 46 -12.45 6.96 6.87
N LEU A 47 -12.76 5.73 6.48
CA LEU A 47 -13.42 5.43 5.21
C LEU A 47 -14.91 5.63 5.29
N ASP A 48 -15.42 6.62 4.55
CA ASP A 48 -16.84 6.82 4.28
C ASP A 48 -17.14 6.27 2.87
N GLU A 49 -17.54 5.00 2.82
CA GLU A 49 -17.77 4.32 1.54
C GLU A 49 -18.93 4.94 0.76
N GLU A 50 -19.95 5.49 1.44
CA GLU A 50 -21.07 6.15 0.77
C GLU A 50 -20.60 7.41 0.03
N LYS A 51 -19.81 8.27 0.68
CA LYS A 51 -19.22 9.44 0.04
C LYS A 51 -18.27 9.06 -1.10
N PHE A 52 -17.52 7.98 -0.94
CA PHE A 52 -16.67 7.48 -2.01
C PHE A 52 -17.48 7.18 -3.28
N TRP A 53 -18.59 6.44 -3.15
CA TRP A 53 -19.42 6.10 -4.31
C TRP A 53 -20.12 7.32 -4.93
N GLN A 54 -20.50 8.31 -4.13
CA GLN A 54 -21.12 9.56 -4.59
C GLN A 54 -20.12 10.52 -5.24
N SER A 55 -18.83 10.37 -4.96
CA SER A 55 -17.79 11.24 -5.51
C SER A 55 -17.73 11.15 -7.03
N PRO A 56 -17.63 12.28 -7.75
CA PRO A 56 -17.40 12.29 -9.20
C PRO A 56 -15.95 11.93 -9.58
N VAL A 57 -15.07 11.76 -8.60
CA VAL A 57 -13.66 11.43 -8.83
C VAL A 57 -13.55 9.96 -9.19
N ASP A 58 -12.88 9.69 -10.32
CA ASP A 58 -12.50 8.32 -10.68
C ASP A 58 -11.43 7.78 -9.74
N PHE A 59 -11.44 6.46 -9.57
CA PHE A 59 -10.50 5.78 -8.71
C PHE A 59 -10.12 4.43 -9.32
N ALA A 60 -8.86 4.05 -9.16
CA ALA A 60 -8.40 2.70 -9.42
C ALA A 60 -7.34 2.29 -8.39
N LEU A 61 -7.22 1.00 -8.18
CA LEU A 61 -6.15 0.40 -7.38
C LEU A 61 -5.60 -0.84 -8.05
N VAL A 62 -4.39 -1.22 -7.64
CA VAL A 62 -3.74 -2.45 -8.10
C VAL A 62 -3.58 -3.39 -6.92
N THR A 63 -3.87 -4.67 -7.13
CA THR A 63 -3.58 -5.76 -6.20
C THR A 63 -3.23 -7.01 -6.97
N VAL A 64 -2.71 -8.04 -6.31
CA VAL A 64 -2.28 -9.28 -6.96
C VAL A 64 -2.90 -10.49 -6.27
N GLU A 65 -3.60 -11.33 -7.01
CA GLU A 65 -4.18 -12.59 -6.49
C GLU A 65 -3.05 -13.59 -6.22
N TYR A 66 -2.95 -14.06 -4.98
CA TYR A 66 -1.93 -14.98 -4.49
C TYR A 66 -2.54 -16.38 -4.26
N PRO A 67 -1.85 -17.50 -4.55
CA PRO A 67 -0.43 -17.59 -4.96
C PRO A 67 -0.18 -17.53 -6.47
N ILE A 68 -1.22 -17.40 -7.30
CA ILE A 68 -1.09 -17.46 -8.77
C ILE A 68 -0.42 -16.23 -9.39
N LEU A 69 -0.19 -15.18 -8.59
CA LEU A 69 0.41 -13.91 -8.99
C LEU A 69 -0.30 -13.23 -10.16
N LYS A 70 -1.63 -13.34 -10.20
CA LYS A 70 -2.45 -12.68 -11.22
C LYS A 70 -2.72 -11.24 -10.82
N PRO A 71 -2.25 -10.24 -11.58
CA PRO A 71 -2.55 -8.84 -11.28
C PRO A 71 -4.03 -8.52 -11.51
N LEU A 72 -4.54 -7.62 -10.68
CA LEU A 72 -5.86 -7.02 -10.81
C LEU A 72 -5.71 -5.51 -10.73
N GLU A 73 -6.05 -4.84 -11.81
CA GLU A 73 -6.23 -3.41 -11.91
C GLU A 73 -7.72 -3.14 -11.81
N LEU A 74 -8.17 -2.68 -10.64
CA LEU A 74 -9.60 -2.49 -10.34
C LEU A 74 -9.95 -1.02 -10.44
N HIS A 75 -10.82 -0.69 -11.39
CA HIS A 75 -11.45 0.62 -11.45
C HIS A 75 -12.55 0.72 -10.41
N LYS A 76 -12.97 1.95 -10.11
CA LYS A 76 -14.03 2.24 -9.13
C LYS A 76 -15.28 1.37 -9.35
N GLN A 77 -15.75 1.25 -10.58
CA GLN A 77 -16.94 0.46 -10.93
C GLN A 77 -16.75 -1.06 -10.78
N ASP A 78 -15.50 -1.55 -10.79
CA ASP A 78 -15.20 -2.98 -10.69
C ASP A 78 -15.13 -3.45 -9.23
N ILE A 79 -15.06 -2.52 -8.28
CA ILE A 79 -15.04 -2.82 -6.85
C ILE A 79 -16.48 -3.05 -6.37
N PRO A 80 -16.82 -4.24 -5.83
CA PRO A 80 -18.15 -4.48 -5.30
C PRO A 80 -18.45 -3.53 -4.12
N LYS A 81 -19.68 -2.99 -4.07
CA LYS A 81 -20.12 -2.17 -2.94
C LYS A 81 -20.00 -2.94 -1.63
N GLY A 82 -19.49 -2.28 -0.59
CA GLY A 82 -19.19 -2.88 0.70
C GLY A 82 -17.85 -3.60 0.77
N LYS A 83 -17.05 -3.62 -0.33
CA LYS A 83 -15.74 -4.29 -0.40
C LYS A 83 -14.57 -3.33 -0.61
N LEU A 84 -14.83 -2.02 -0.66
CA LEU A 84 -13.78 -1.02 -0.90
C LEU A 84 -12.66 -1.15 0.13
N ARG A 85 -13.01 -1.26 1.41
CA ARG A 85 -12.05 -1.40 2.50
C ARG A 85 -11.14 -2.63 2.31
N GLU A 86 -11.74 -3.78 1.97
CA GLU A 86 -11.01 -5.02 1.77
C GLU A 86 -9.99 -4.89 0.62
N TYR A 87 -10.38 -4.29 -0.49
CA TYR A 87 -9.47 -4.10 -1.64
C TYR A 87 -8.40 -3.03 -1.37
N LEU A 88 -8.69 -1.98 -0.61
CA LEU A 88 -7.66 -1.03 -0.15
C LEU A 88 -6.60 -1.73 0.71
N LEU A 89 -7.03 -2.57 1.64
CA LEU A 89 -6.13 -3.35 2.49
C LEU A 89 -5.36 -4.41 1.70
N ALA A 90 -5.98 -5.03 0.70
CA ALA A 90 -5.32 -5.96 -0.21
C ALA A 90 -4.21 -5.27 -1.01
N SER A 91 -4.49 -4.07 -1.54
CA SER A 91 -3.51 -3.25 -2.27
C SER A 91 -2.31 -2.81 -1.43
N ALA A 92 -2.45 -2.80 -0.10
CA ALA A 92 -1.40 -2.45 0.86
C ALA A 92 -0.81 -3.66 1.60
N ALA A 93 -1.22 -4.89 1.25
CA ALA A 93 -0.77 -6.11 1.92
C ALA A 93 0.61 -6.56 1.40
N CYS A 94 1.68 -5.87 1.82
CA CYS A 94 3.07 -6.15 1.43
C CYS A 94 3.54 -7.51 2.01
N PHE A 95 3.08 -8.61 1.41
CA PHE A 95 3.46 -9.98 1.77
C PHE A 95 4.95 -10.21 1.43
N PRO A 96 5.74 -10.95 2.22
CA PRO A 96 5.38 -11.66 3.44
C PRO A 96 5.49 -10.84 4.72
N ALA A 97 5.79 -9.55 4.65
CA ALA A 97 5.88 -8.71 5.86
C ALA A 97 4.50 -8.62 6.55
N PHE A 98 3.44 -8.45 5.77
CA PHE A 98 2.04 -8.47 6.22
C PHE A 98 1.32 -9.69 5.66
N GLN A 99 0.24 -10.10 6.32
CA GLN A 99 -0.60 -11.20 5.86
C GLN A 99 -1.30 -10.82 4.56
N ALA A 100 -1.42 -11.81 3.65
CA ALA A 100 -2.26 -11.65 2.47
C ALA A 100 -3.72 -11.43 2.90
N LYS A 101 -4.42 -10.48 2.27
CA LYS A 101 -5.82 -10.19 2.55
C LYS A 101 -6.71 -11.22 1.88
N GLU A 102 -7.60 -11.84 2.65
CA GLU A 102 -8.61 -12.74 2.09
C GLU A 102 -9.90 -11.97 1.77
N ILE A 103 -10.38 -12.15 0.53
CA ILE A 103 -11.64 -11.57 0.03
C ILE A 103 -12.36 -12.66 -0.75
N ASP A 104 -13.55 -13.04 -0.29
CA ASP A 104 -14.41 -14.04 -0.93
C ASP A 104 -13.69 -15.36 -1.25
N GLY A 105 -12.87 -15.86 -0.31
CA GLY A 105 -12.14 -17.13 -0.41
C GLY A 105 -10.88 -17.08 -1.27
N LYS A 106 -10.49 -15.92 -1.79
CA LYS A 106 -9.23 -15.67 -2.50
C LYS A 106 -8.31 -14.80 -1.68
N LYS A 107 -7.01 -15.00 -1.84
CA LYS A 107 -5.98 -14.21 -1.19
C LYS A 107 -5.38 -13.19 -2.12
N TYR A 108 -5.14 -11.99 -1.61
CA TYR A 108 -4.58 -10.87 -2.35
C TYR A 108 -3.40 -10.27 -1.60
N ILE A 109 -2.43 -9.79 -2.35
CA ILE A 109 -1.24 -9.12 -1.86
C ILE A 109 -1.06 -7.78 -2.54
N ASP A 110 -0.12 -6.98 -2.05
CA ASP A 110 0.20 -5.63 -2.48
C ASP A 110 0.31 -5.49 -4.02
N GLY A 111 -0.23 -4.40 -4.54
CA GLY A 111 -0.15 -4.06 -5.95
C GLY A 111 1.26 -3.82 -6.46
N GLY A 112 2.20 -3.47 -5.58
CA GLY A 112 3.61 -3.30 -5.90
C GLY A 112 4.30 -4.55 -6.44
N TYR A 113 3.69 -5.73 -6.28
CA TYR A 113 4.13 -6.96 -6.94
C TYR A 113 3.83 -6.99 -8.44
N HIS A 114 3.02 -6.06 -8.95
CA HIS A 114 2.74 -5.89 -10.36
C HIS A 114 3.17 -4.50 -10.86
N ASP A 115 2.61 -3.43 -10.31
CA ASP A 115 2.97 -2.05 -10.64
C ASP A 115 2.87 -1.16 -9.40
N ASN A 116 4.04 -0.77 -8.88
CA ASN A 116 4.17 0.02 -7.66
C ASN A 116 3.83 1.50 -7.86
N MET A 117 3.82 1.96 -9.12
CA MET A 117 3.45 3.32 -9.49
C MET A 117 2.63 3.29 -10.79
N PRO A 118 1.31 3.00 -10.72
CA PRO A 118 0.49 2.66 -11.87
C PRO A 118 0.11 3.88 -12.73
N VAL A 119 1.11 4.60 -13.24
CA VAL A 119 0.94 5.76 -14.11
C VAL A 119 0.25 5.38 -15.42
N ASN A 120 0.60 4.20 -15.96
CA ASN A 120 -0.03 3.76 -17.22
C ASN A 120 -1.52 3.50 -17.03
N LEU A 121 -1.95 2.95 -15.91
CA LEU A 121 -3.35 2.76 -15.57
C LEU A 121 -4.10 4.11 -15.53
N ALA A 122 -3.53 5.13 -14.88
CA ALA A 122 -4.13 6.46 -14.85
C ALA A 122 -4.28 7.08 -16.28
N LEU A 123 -3.30 6.85 -17.17
CA LEU A 123 -3.38 7.30 -18.55
C LEU A 123 -4.43 6.54 -19.36
N GLU A 124 -4.57 5.23 -19.12
CA GLU A 124 -5.59 4.38 -19.74
C GLU A 124 -7.00 4.76 -19.28
N MET A 125 -7.14 5.28 -18.07
CA MET A 125 -8.38 5.89 -17.55
C MET A 125 -8.70 7.26 -18.17
N GLY A 126 -7.83 7.79 -19.04
CA GLY A 126 -8.04 9.05 -19.74
C GLY A 126 -7.40 10.27 -19.09
N ALA A 127 -6.54 10.10 -18.08
CA ALA A 127 -5.81 11.21 -17.49
C ALA A 127 -4.89 11.88 -18.54
N GLN A 128 -5.05 13.18 -18.74
CA GLN A 128 -4.21 13.97 -19.67
C GLN A 128 -2.90 14.38 -19.01
N ARG A 129 -2.90 14.51 -17.69
CA ARG A 129 -1.74 14.82 -16.85
C ARG A 129 -1.76 13.93 -15.62
N VAL A 130 -0.60 13.43 -15.22
CA VAL A 130 -0.41 12.60 -14.04
C VAL A 130 0.63 13.24 -13.14
N ILE A 131 0.32 13.35 -11.86
CA ILE A 131 1.30 13.62 -10.81
C ILE A 131 1.57 12.30 -10.12
N ALA A 132 2.78 11.77 -10.30
CA ALA A 132 3.23 10.53 -9.68
C ALA A 132 4.08 10.85 -8.46
N VAL A 133 3.64 10.41 -7.29
CA VAL A 133 4.39 10.57 -6.02
C VAL A 133 5.13 9.27 -5.75
N ASP A 134 6.45 9.33 -5.84
CA ASP A 134 7.34 8.19 -5.62
C ASP A 134 7.90 8.24 -4.20
N LEU A 135 7.54 7.27 -3.39
CA LEU A 135 8.02 7.11 -2.01
C LEU A 135 9.23 6.19 -1.91
N GLU A 136 9.89 5.88 -3.02
CA GLU A 136 11.06 4.99 -3.10
C GLU A 136 10.79 3.60 -2.49
N SER A 137 9.55 3.15 -2.53
CA SER A 137 9.18 1.84 -2.00
C SER A 137 9.62 0.70 -2.92
N ILE A 138 9.83 -0.47 -2.32
CA ILE A 138 10.21 -1.68 -3.05
C ILE A 138 8.99 -2.18 -3.85
N GLY A 139 9.18 -2.38 -5.15
CA GLY A 139 8.12 -2.91 -6.03
C GLY A 139 8.53 -2.95 -7.50
N ILE A 140 7.69 -3.53 -8.32
CA ILE A 140 7.88 -3.54 -9.77
C ILE A 140 7.41 -2.18 -10.32
N MET A 141 8.23 -1.57 -11.14
CA MET A 141 7.94 -0.31 -11.81
C MET A 141 7.86 -0.57 -13.31
N HIS A 142 6.73 -0.26 -13.91
CA HIS A 142 6.57 -0.37 -15.35
C HIS A 142 7.10 0.87 -16.06
N ARG A 143 7.63 0.68 -17.28
CA ARG A 143 8.02 1.81 -18.13
C ARG A 143 6.79 2.67 -18.44
N ILE A 144 6.85 3.94 -18.11
CA ILE A 144 5.79 4.91 -18.41
C ILE A 144 5.68 5.10 -19.92
N ARG A 145 4.48 4.90 -20.46
CA ARG A 145 4.14 4.98 -21.90
C ARG A 145 3.63 6.37 -22.30
N ALA A 146 3.95 7.40 -21.54
CA ALA A 146 3.50 8.75 -21.76
C ALA A 146 4.57 9.61 -22.43
N LYS A 147 4.15 10.72 -23.04
CA LYS A 147 5.05 11.81 -23.40
C LYS A 147 5.55 12.46 -22.10
N GLN A 148 6.81 12.88 -22.07
CA GLN A 148 7.46 13.42 -20.87
C GLN A 148 6.69 14.60 -20.24
N GLN A 149 5.96 15.39 -21.04
CA GLN A 149 5.18 16.54 -20.56
C GLN A 149 3.85 16.16 -19.88
N GLN A 150 3.44 14.89 -19.93
CA GLN A 150 2.19 14.41 -19.34
C GLN A 150 2.36 13.92 -17.90
N VAL A 151 3.58 13.63 -17.46
CA VAL A 151 3.86 13.07 -16.14
C VAL A 151 4.81 13.97 -15.39
N ILE A 152 4.38 14.42 -14.21
CA ILE A 152 5.21 15.09 -13.22
C ILE A 152 5.50 14.06 -12.13
N GLN A 153 6.77 13.70 -11.97
CA GLN A 153 7.19 12.79 -10.91
C GLN A 153 7.72 13.62 -9.73
N ILE A 154 7.15 13.37 -8.56
CA ILE A 154 7.58 13.94 -7.28
C ILE A 154 8.25 12.81 -6.50
N TYR A 155 9.51 13.03 -6.11
CA TYR A 155 10.28 12.09 -5.29
C TYR A 155 11.06 12.85 -4.23
N SER A 156 11.40 12.16 -3.15
CA SER A 156 12.20 12.75 -2.08
C SER A 156 13.68 12.76 -2.47
N LEU A 157 14.37 13.86 -2.17
CA LEU A 157 15.86 13.94 -2.23
C LEU A 157 16.50 13.38 -0.95
N TRP A 158 15.72 13.05 0.06
CA TRP A 158 16.17 12.59 1.36
C TRP A 158 15.62 11.19 1.64
N PRO A 159 16.39 10.31 2.28
CA PRO A 159 15.91 8.98 2.64
C PRO A 159 14.67 9.08 3.53
N LEU A 160 13.58 8.45 3.11
CA LEU A 160 12.31 8.43 3.87
C LEU A 160 12.32 7.39 5.00
N GLY A 161 13.35 6.53 5.04
CA GLY A 161 13.48 5.45 6.01
C GLY A 161 12.79 4.15 5.58
N SER A 162 12.82 3.15 6.45
CA SER A 162 12.19 1.85 6.15
C SER A 162 10.68 1.93 6.34
N PHE A 163 9.91 1.43 5.37
CA PHE A 163 8.44 1.31 5.46
C PHE A 163 8.00 0.30 6.53
N LEU A 164 8.92 -0.52 7.02
CA LEU A 164 8.67 -1.46 8.12
C LEU A 164 8.86 -0.83 9.51
N LYS A 165 9.42 0.38 9.59
CA LYS A 165 9.63 1.10 10.85
C LYS A 165 8.48 2.08 11.06
N PHE A 166 7.59 1.76 12.00
CA PHE A 166 6.47 2.65 12.41
C PHE A 166 6.96 3.66 13.45
N ASP A 167 7.65 4.70 12.99
CA ASP A 167 8.24 5.75 13.82
C ASP A 167 7.47 7.06 13.62
N GLY A 168 6.74 7.48 14.66
CA GLY A 168 5.89 8.69 14.58
C GLY A 168 6.71 9.99 14.47
N GLU A 169 7.96 10.04 14.92
CA GLU A 169 8.83 11.19 14.73
C GLU A 169 9.34 11.28 13.30
N LEU A 170 9.78 10.14 12.74
CA LEU A 170 10.17 10.05 11.34
C LEU A 170 9.00 10.38 10.42
N ALA A 171 7.80 9.87 10.72
CA ALA A 171 6.59 10.17 9.95
C ALA A 171 6.29 11.67 9.94
N ARG A 172 6.39 12.35 11.09
CA ARG A 172 6.22 13.83 11.16
C ARG A 172 7.26 14.58 10.33
N LYS A 173 8.53 14.15 10.38
CA LYS A 173 9.58 14.73 9.53
C LYS A 173 9.29 14.54 8.06
N ASN A 174 8.86 13.34 7.64
CA ASN A 174 8.54 13.05 6.26
C ASN A 174 7.33 13.87 5.77
N ILE A 175 6.31 14.09 6.62
CA ILE A 175 5.20 14.98 6.32
C ILE A 175 5.70 16.41 6.07
N GLN A 176 6.61 16.92 6.90
CA GLN A 176 7.19 18.25 6.72
C GLN A 176 8.03 18.38 5.45
N LEU A 177 8.66 17.29 4.98
CA LEU A 177 9.37 17.28 3.70
C LEU A 177 8.43 17.37 2.48
N GLY A 178 7.18 16.92 2.63
CA GLY A 178 6.17 16.98 1.58
C GLY A 178 5.49 18.36 1.46
N TYR A 179 5.68 19.24 2.43
CA TYR A 179 5.18 20.62 2.42
C TYR A 179 6.19 21.58 1.81
#